data_204c59b38b72c88671afc7dde79260f3
#
_entry.id   204c59b38b72c88671afc7dde79260f3
#
_cell.length_a   1.000
_cell.length_b   1.000
_cell.length_c   1.000
_cell.angle_alpha   90.00
_cell.angle_beta   90.00
_cell.angle_gamma   90.00
#
_symmetry.space_group_name_H-M   'P 1'
#
loop_
_entity.id
_entity.type
_entity.pdbx_description
1 polymer ?
#
loop_
_entity_poly.entity_id
_entity_poly.type
_entity_poly.pdbx_seq_one_letter_code
_entity_poly.pdbx_strand_id
1 'polypeptide(L)'
;VTVITGDQLKTMAKADLKQALAGQVIFARMAPEQKYDVVTTLQEMGEVVAVTGDGVNDAPALKKADIGVAMGLTGTDVAKQAADMILTDDNFASIVAAIKEGRGVYQDIRKFLLYILNSNTPEAVPSLLFLLSGGTIPLALTVMQILSIDLGTDLIPALGLGKEVAEASVMDRPPRSKQEHLITKNLLLKAFTWYGLLSSLLCVAGFFFANAINGHAFPALATSGFDYRQATTMTLAVIIFCQIAAVLNIRYETQ
;
A
#
# COMPACT_ATOMS: atom_id res chain seq x y z
N VAL A 1 4.71 32.88 16.81
CA VAL A 1 3.41 32.85 16.14
C VAL A 1 3.15 34.23 15.55
N THR A 2 3.00 34.32 14.22
CA THR A 2 2.68 35.58 13.52
C THR A 2 1.18 35.69 13.36
N VAL A 3 0.62 36.89 13.59
CA VAL A 3 -0.81 37.18 13.39
C VAL A 3 -0.96 38.03 12.13
N ILE A 4 -1.80 37.57 11.18
CA ILE A 4 -2.08 38.26 9.93
C ILE A 4 -3.59 38.45 9.80
N THR A 5 -4.03 39.72 9.58
CA THR A 5 -5.44 39.99 9.33
C THR A 5 -5.79 39.89 7.85
N GLY A 6 -7.08 39.67 7.52
CA GLY A 6 -7.54 39.63 6.15
C GLY A 6 -7.19 40.90 5.35
N ASP A 7 -7.19 42.10 5.98
CA ASP A 7 -6.80 43.33 5.30
C ASP A 7 -5.30 43.39 4.99
N GLN A 8 -4.45 42.90 5.91
CA GLN A 8 -3.02 42.75 5.64
C GLN A 8 -2.74 41.78 4.53
N LEU A 9 -3.47 40.63 4.51
CA LEU A 9 -3.31 39.63 3.48
C LEU A 9 -3.65 40.13 2.07
N LYS A 10 -4.63 41.03 1.92
CA LYS A 10 -4.98 41.67 0.64
C LYS A 10 -3.83 42.43 -0.01
N THR A 11 -2.97 43.03 0.80
CA THR A 11 -1.85 43.88 0.34
C THR A 11 -0.51 43.16 0.38
N MET A 12 -0.46 41.97 0.98
CA MET A 12 0.75 41.20 1.16
C MET A 12 1.23 40.54 -0.17
N ALA A 13 2.52 40.67 -0.45
CA ALA A 13 3.09 39.99 -1.59
C ALA A 13 3.12 38.46 -1.35
N LYS A 14 2.96 37.68 -2.41
CA LYS A 14 2.94 36.22 -2.30
C LYS A 14 4.24 35.65 -1.71
N ALA A 15 5.36 36.29 -1.93
CA ALA A 15 6.65 35.93 -1.32
C ALA A 15 6.65 36.05 0.19
N ASP A 16 6.08 37.16 0.71
CA ASP A 16 5.98 37.40 2.14
C ASP A 16 5.01 36.44 2.81
N LEU A 17 3.90 36.09 2.11
CA LEU A 17 2.99 35.07 2.58
C LEU A 17 3.67 33.71 2.67
N LYS A 18 4.45 33.29 1.67
CA LYS A 18 5.22 32.03 1.71
C LYS A 18 6.21 32.01 2.86
N GLN A 19 6.89 33.14 3.11
CA GLN A 19 7.81 33.26 4.25
C GLN A 19 7.09 33.13 5.60
N ALA A 20 5.92 33.78 5.75
CA ALA A 20 5.11 33.66 6.94
C ALA A 20 4.60 32.23 7.16
N LEU A 21 4.11 31.57 6.11
CA LEU A 21 3.57 30.19 6.14
C LEU A 21 4.63 29.13 6.45
N ALA A 22 5.92 29.41 6.34
CA ALA A 22 6.97 28.52 6.81
C ALA A 22 6.97 28.35 8.34
N GLY A 23 6.24 29.17 9.07
CA GLY A 23 6.07 29.10 10.53
C GLY A 23 4.61 28.97 10.95
N GLN A 24 4.36 29.16 12.25
CA GLN A 24 3.00 29.13 12.78
C GLN A 24 2.35 30.53 12.61
N VAL A 25 1.21 30.57 11.92
CA VAL A 25 0.47 31.79 11.63
C VAL A 25 -0.96 31.67 12.15
N ILE A 26 -1.44 32.76 12.77
CA ILE A 26 -2.85 32.91 13.09
C ILE A 26 -3.43 33.92 12.09
N PHE A 27 -4.40 33.52 11.33
CA PHE A 27 -5.16 34.40 10.47
C PHE A 27 -6.43 34.87 11.17
N ALA A 28 -6.72 36.16 11.08
CA ALA A 28 -7.89 36.77 11.69
C ALA A 28 -8.74 37.52 10.67
N ARG A 29 -10.07 37.32 10.73
CA ARG A 29 -11.07 38.01 9.88
C ARG A 29 -10.81 37.82 8.38
N MET A 30 -10.59 36.57 7.96
CA MET A 30 -10.37 36.22 6.56
C MET A 30 -11.69 36.11 5.78
N ALA A 31 -11.67 36.59 4.54
CA ALA A 31 -12.70 36.26 3.57
C ALA A 31 -12.53 34.82 3.04
N PRO A 32 -13.59 34.18 2.53
CA PRO A 32 -13.51 32.82 1.97
C PRO A 32 -12.42 32.66 0.89
N GLU A 33 -12.29 33.63 -0.01
CA GLU A 33 -11.30 33.64 -1.08
C GLU A 33 -9.86 33.63 -0.51
N GLN A 34 -9.65 34.32 0.59
CA GLN A 34 -8.34 34.39 1.24
C GLN A 34 -7.95 33.05 1.90
N LYS A 35 -8.94 32.30 2.44
CA LYS A 35 -8.71 30.94 2.92
C LYS A 35 -8.26 30.02 1.76
N TYR A 36 -8.92 30.14 0.64
CA TYR A 36 -8.55 29.42 -0.58
C TYR A 36 -7.13 29.75 -1.05
N ASP A 37 -6.74 31.04 -1.05
CA ASP A 37 -5.41 31.50 -1.46
C ASP A 37 -4.30 30.98 -0.53
N VAL A 38 -4.55 30.94 0.78
CA VAL A 38 -3.61 30.36 1.75
C VAL A 38 -3.40 28.88 1.48
N VAL A 39 -4.48 28.11 1.27
CA VAL A 39 -4.39 26.69 0.94
C VAL A 39 -3.61 26.48 -0.36
N THR A 40 -3.91 27.27 -1.38
CA THR A 40 -3.20 27.21 -2.68
C THR A 40 -1.71 27.50 -2.51
N THR A 41 -1.38 28.51 -1.69
CA THR A 41 0.02 28.89 -1.46
C THR A 41 0.78 27.78 -0.73
N LEU A 42 0.19 27.14 0.27
CA LEU A 42 0.79 26.00 0.97
C LEU A 42 1.01 24.82 0.01
N GLN A 43 0.03 24.51 -0.85
CA GLN A 43 0.17 23.47 -1.87
C GLN A 43 1.28 23.77 -2.88
N GLU A 44 1.46 25.04 -3.28
CA GLU A 44 2.58 25.46 -4.13
C GLU A 44 3.95 25.36 -3.44
N MET A 45 3.98 25.44 -2.12
CA MET A 45 5.19 25.17 -1.32
C MET A 45 5.51 23.67 -1.21
N GLY A 46 4.64 22.81 -1.72
CA GLY A 46 4.80 21.36 -1.68
C GLY A 46 4.16 20.68 -0.47
N GLU A 47 3.49 21.45 0.40
CA GLU A 47 2.83 20.92 1.60
C GLU A 47 1.57 20.13 1.26
N VAL A 48 1.26 19.10 2.09
CA VAL A 48 -0.03 18.42 2.08
C VAL A 48 -0.95 19.13 3.08
N VAL A 49 -2.02 19.71 2.58
CA VAL A 49 -2.86 20.62 3.35
C VAL A 49 -4.16 19.94 3.74
N ALA A 50 -4.42 19.83 5.03
CA ALA A 50 -5.73 19.51 5.57
C ALA A 50 -6.41 20.81 6.05
N VAL A 51 -7.68 20.99 5.70
CA VAL A 51 -8.49 22.14 6.13
C VAL A 51 -9.68 21.62 6.92
N THR A 52 -9.93 22.24 8.07
CA THR A 52 -11.15 22.00 8.84
C THR A 52 -12.09 23.19 8.71
N GLY A 53 -13.39 22.92 8.64
CA GLY A 53 -14.40 23.96 8.56
C GLY A 53 -15.80 23.46 8.93
N ASP A 54 -16.65 24.40 9.35
CA ASP A 54 -18.03 24.13 9.79
C ASP A 54 -19.05 24.93 8.98
N GLY A 55 -18.62 25.98 8.29
CA GLY A 55 -19.50 26.93 7.62
C GLY A 55 -19.49 26.86 6.09
N VAL A 56 -20.50 27.51 5.49
CA VAL A 56 -20.60 27.70 4.03
C VAL A 56 -19.36 28.42 3.47
N ASN A 57 -18.81 29.35 4.24
CA ASN A 57 -17.64 30.14 3.87
C ASN A 57 -16.34 29.30 3.80
N ASP A 58 -16.34 28.10 4.38
CA ASP A 58 -15.18 27.21 4.37
C ASP A 58 -15.21 26.26 3.17
N ALA A 59 -16.36 26.07 2.54
CA ALA A 59 -16.54 25.12 1.47
C ALA A 59 -15.52 25.25 0.32
N PRO A 60 -15.17 26.46 -0.17
CA PRO A 60 -14.14 26.61 -1.21
C PRO A 60 -12.75 26.11 -0.75
N ALA A 61 -12.38 26.40 0.50
CA ALA A 61 -11.11 25.97 1.07
C ALA A 61 -11.09 24.47 1.39
N LEU A 62 -12.20 23.90 1.89
CA LEU A 62 -12.37 22.47 2.13
C LEU A 62 -12.20 21.69 0.82
N LYS A 63 -12.85 22.14 -0.26
CA LYS A 63 -12.76 21.50 -1.56
C LYS A 63 -11.40 21.66 -2.24
N LYS A 64 -10.66 22.72 -1.92
CA LYS A 64 -9.33 23.01 -2.49
C LYS A 64 -8.22 22.23 -1.77
N ALA A 65 -8.38 21.94 -0.50
CA ALA A 65 -7.40 21.21 0.30
C ALA A 65 -7.08 19.82 -0.28
N ASP A 66 -5.96 19.24 0.12
CA ASP A 66 -5.67 17.83 -0.18
C ASP A 66 -6.61 16.91 0.64
N ILE A 67 -7.06 17.38 1.81
CA ILE A 67 -8.10 16.73 2.64
C ILE A 67 -8.96 17.83 3.28
N GLY A 68 -10.23 17.92 2.88
CA GLY A 68 -11.23 18.75 3.53
C GLY A 68 -11.91 17.97 4.67
N VAL A 69 -12.00 18.57 5.86
CA VAL A 69 -12.59 17.95 7.05
C VAL A 69 -13.72 18.84 7.58
N ALA A 70 -14.96 18.35 7.53
CA ALA A 70 -16.11 19.08 8.07
C ALA A 70 -16.47 18.59 9.46
N MET A 71 -17.02 19.52 10.27
CA MET A 71 -17.63 19.18 11.55
C MET A 71 -18.98 18.47 11.33
N GLY A 72 -19.22 17.37 12.03
CA GLY A 72 -20.41 16.54 11.86
C GLY A 72 -21.61 17.02 12.64
N LEU A 73 -21.40 17.53 13.86
CA LEU A 73 -22.47 18.04 14.74
C LEU A 73 -22.79 19.50 14.40
N THR A 74 -21.77 20.36 14.34
CA THR A 74 -21.94 21.81 14.13
C THR A 74 -21.84 22.24 12.68
N GLY A 75 -21.31 21.39 11.80
CA GLY A 75 -21.08 21.73 10.39
C GLY A 75 -22.35 21.80 9.57
N THR A 76 -22.40 22.78 8.67
CA THR A 76 -23.47 22.95 7.69
C THR A 76 -23.43 21.85 6.63
N ASP A 77 -24.57 21.56 6.00
CA ASP A 77 -24.64 20.56 4.92
C ASP A 77 -23.72 20.92 3.74
N VAL A 78 -23.51 22.22 3.47
CA VAL A 78 -22.62 22.70 2.43
C VAL A 78 -21.15 22.36 2.75
N ALA A 79 -20.73 22.55 4.02
CA ALA A 79 -19.39 22.18 4.46
C ALA A 79 -19.20 20.66 4.39
N LYS A 80 -20.19 19.88 4.83
CA LYS A 80 -20.15 18.40 4.78
C LYS A 80 -20.09 17.86 3.34
N GLN A 81 -20.80 18.49 2.41
CA GLN A 81 -20.74 18.12 0.97
C GLN A 81 -19.43 18.50 0.28
N ALA A 82 -18.76 19.54 0.78
CA ALA A 82 -17.48 19.99 0.25
C ALA A 82 -16.28 19.23 0.80
N ALA A 83 -16.43 18.52 1.91
CA ALA A 83 -15.36 17.84 2.62
C ALA A 83 -15.19 16.38 2.18
N ASP A 84 -13.96 15.87 2.32
CA ASP A 84 -13.62 14.46 2.10
C ASP A 84 -13.89 13.62 3.35
N MET A 85 -13.86 14.24 4.53
CA MET A 85 -14.05 13.60 5.83
C MET A 85 -15.02 14.41 6.70
N ILE A 86 -15.84 13.70 7.49
CA ILE A 86 -16.76 14.31 8.44
C ILE A 86 -16.42 13.79 9.84
N LEU A 87 -16.14 14.69 10.78
CA LEU A 87 -15.90 14.37 12.18
C LEU A 87 -17.23 14.21 12.91
N THR A 88 -17.63 13.00 13.21
CA THR A 88 -18.93 12.70 13.86
C THR A 88 -19.03 13.21 15.28
N ASP A 89 -17.90 13.46 15.93
CA ASP A 89 -17.77 13.93 17.31
C ASP A 89 -17.26 15.36 17.44
N ASP A 90 -17.03 16.05 16.32
CA ASP A 90 -16.42 17.40 16.24
C ASP A 90 -15.10 17.53 17.03
N ASN A 91 -14.38 16.41 17.22
CA ASN A 91 -13.17 16.36 18.02
C ASN A 91 -11.90 16.37 17.13
N PHE A 92 -11.05 17.37 17.30
CA PHE A 92 -9.76 17.45 16.57
C PHE A 92 -8.83 16.25 16.84
N ALA A 93 -8.93 15.58 17.99
CA ALA A 93 -8.14 14.38 18.26
C ALA A 93 -8.48 13.24 17.28
N SER A 94 -9.70 13.21 16.77
CA SER A 94 -10.15 12.23 15.77
C SER A 94 -9.44 12.42 14.42
N ILE A 95 -8.96 13.64 14.09
CA ILE A 95 -8.13 13.89 12.91
C ILE A 95 -6.78 13.17 13.05
N VAL A 96 -6.16 13.26 14.22
CA VAL A 96 -4.88 12.60 14.49
C VAL A 96 -5.04 11.08 14.41
N ALA A 97 -6.14 10.55 14.95
CA ALA A 97 -6.47 9.12 14.83
C ALA A 97 -6.66 8.72 13.36
N ALA A 98 -7.38 9.53 12.56
CA ALA A 98 -7.57 9.27 11.14
C ALA A 98 -6.25 9.32 10.35
N ILE A 99 -5.33 10.23 10.66
CA ILE A 99 -3.99 10.28 10.05
C ILE A 99 -3.22 9.00 10.38
N LYS A 100 -3.25 8.55 11.64
CA LYS A 100 -2.60 7.32 12.09
C LYS A 100 -3.14 6.11 11.31
N GLU A 101 -4.46 6.00 11.22
CA GLU A 101 -5.12 4.92 10.50
C GLU A 101 -4.79 4.95 9.01
N GLY A 102 -4.87 6.12 8.37
CA GLY A 102 -4.50 6.27 6.96
C GLY A 102 -3.04 5.92 6.66
N ARG A 103 -2.11 6.22 7.57
CA ARG A 103 -0.73 5.77 7.46
C ARG A 103 -0.59 4.26 7.62
N GLY A 104 -1.39 3.63 8.51
CA GLY A 104 -1.48 2.18 8.67
C GLY A 104 -1.98 1.51 7.39
N VAL A 105 -3.10 1.97 6.85
CA VAL A 105 -3.68 1.46 5.60
C VAL A 105 -2.66 1.51 4.45
N TYR A 106 -1.88 2.59 4.35
CA TYR A 106 -0.83 2.67 3.32
C TYR A 106 0.25 1.59 3.49
N GLN A 107 0.66 1.32 4.74
CA GLN A 107 1.63 0.25 5.04
C GLN A 107 1.04 -1.12 4.68
N ASP A 108 -0.21 -1.37 5.05
CA ASP A 108 -0.91 -2.62 4.77
C ASP A 108 -1.04 -2.88 3.26
N ILE A 109 -1.37 -1.84 2.47
CA ILE A 109 -1.39 -1.94 1.01
C ILE A 109 0.00 -2.31 0.47
N ARG A 110 1.09 -1.76 1.00
CA ARG A 110 2.46 -2.13 0.58
C ARG A 110 2.81 -3.57 0.94
N LYS A 111 2.47 -4.03 2.16
CA LYS A 111 2.65 -5.42 2.59
C LYS A 111 1.86 -6.37 1.70
N PHE A 112 0.59 -6.03 1.44
CA PHE A 112 -0.27 -6.76 0.52
C PHE A 112 0.32 -6.88 -0.88
N LEU A 113 0.77 -5.76 -1.48
CA LEU A 113 1.40 -5.76 -2.80
C LEU A 113 2.68 -6.59 -2.85
N LEU A 114 3.54 -6.47 -1.82
CA LEU A 114 4.76 -7.25 -1.72
C LEU A 114 4.45 -8.75 -1.68
N TYR A 115 3.42 -9.15 -0.91
CA TYR A 115 2.99 -10.53 -0.80
C TYR A 115 2.45 -11.08 -2.12
N ILE A 116 1.51 -10.39 -2.77
CA ILE A 116 0.91 -10.84 -4.04
C ILE A 116 1.97 -10.94 -5.15
N LEU A 117 2.85 -9.95 -5.29
CA LEU A 117 3.91 -10.00 -6.31
C LEU A 117 4.91 -11.13 -6.07
N ASN A 118 5.18 -11.44 -4.79
CA ASN A 118 6.03 -12.57 -4.43
C ASN A 118 5.37 -13.91 -4.73
N SER A 119 4.11 -14.11 -4.36
CA SER A 119 3.43 -15.40 -4.46
C SER A 119 3.22 -15.87 -5.90
N ASN A 120 2.98 -14.96 -6.82
CA ASN A 120 2.80 -15.28 -8.24
C ASN A 120 4.10 -15.73 -8.95
N THR A 121 5.27 -15.38 -8.42
CA THR A 121 6.55 -15.70 -9.07
C THR A 121 6.84 -17.20 -9.10
N PRO A 122 6.72 -17.98 -7.99
CA PRO A 122 6.96 -19.42 -7.99
C PRO A 122 5.91 -20.24 -8.77
N GLU A 123 4.79 -19.64 -9.13
CA GLU A 123 3.79 -20.25 -10.00
C GLU A 123 4.13 -20.05 -11.48
N ALA A 124 4.62 -18.86 -11.82
CA ALA A 124 4.99 -18.50 -13.19
C ALA A 124 6.29 -19.19 -13.66
N VAL A 125 7.30 -19.32 -12.79
CA VAL A 125 8.62 -19.85 -13.16
C VAL A 125 8.57 -21.29 -13.64
N PRO A 126 7.86 -22.25 -13.01
CA PRO A 126 7.73 -23.61 -13.53
C PRO A 126 7.06 -23.67 -14.91
N SER A 127 6.06 -22.84 -15.14
CA SER A 127 5.38 -22.73 -16.45
C SER A 127 6.33 -22.18 -17.52
N LEU A 128 7.15 -21.21 -17.16
CA LEU A 128 8.16 -20.66 -18.05
C LEU A 128 9.26 -21.69 -18.37
N LEU A 129 9.70 -22.47 -17.40
CA LEU A 129 10.66 -23.58 -17.61
C LEU A 129 10.10 -24.65 -18.55
N PHE A 130 8.83 -25.02 -18.43
CA PHE A 130 8.16 -25.92 -19.37
C PHE A 130 8.23 -25.37 -20.80
N LEU A 131 7.89 -24.11 -21.00
CA LEU A 131 7.93 -23.47 -22.33
C LEU A 131 9.35 -23.41 -22.89
N LEU A 132 10.33 -22.95 -22.11
CA LEU A 132 11.70 -22.78 -22.55
C LEU A 132 12.41 -24.10 -22.82
N SER A 133 12.02 -25.17 -22.11
CA SER A 133 12.55 -26.52 -22.33
C SER A 133 11.92 -27.26 -23.52
N GLY A 134 10.95 -26.62 -24.20
CA GLY A 134 10.17 -27.29 -25.26
C GLY A 134 9.37 -28.50 -24.77
N GLY A 135 8.94 -28.45 -23.48
CA GLY A 135 8.20 -29.54 -22.85
C GLY A 135 9.05 -30.69 -22.29
N THR A 136 10.39 -30.60 -22.37
CA THR A 136 11.30 -31.61 -21.77
C THR A 136 11.20 -31.62 -20.25
N ILE A 137 10.99 -30.48 -19.65
CA ILE A 137 10.61 -30.34 -18.23
C ILE A 137 9.09 -30.26 -18.18
N PRO A 138 8.39 -31.24 -17.56
CA PRO A 138 6.94 -31.22 -17.45
C PRO A 138 6.45 -30.03 -16.59
N LEU A 139 5.19 -29.67 -16.72
CA LEU A 139 4.58 -28.66 -15.84
C LEU A 139 4.65 -29.13 -14.39
N ALA A 140 5.34 -28.36 -13.55
CA ALA A 140 5.52 -28.72 -12.15
C ALA A 140 4.28 -28.40 -11.28
N LEU A 141 3.30 -27.68 -11.83
CA LEU A 141 2.00 -27.38 -11.23
C LEU A 141 0.89 -27.65 -12.23
N THR A 142 -0.20 -28.22 -11.77
CA THR A 142 -1.43 -28.34 -12.55
C THR A 142 -2.27 -27.07 -12.41
N VAL A 143 -3.15 -26.81 -13.39
CA VAL A 143 -4.07 -25.65 -13.35
C VAL A 143 -4.94 -25.66 -12.08
N MET A 144 -5.41 -26.83 -11.64
CA MET A 144 -6.21 -26.94 -10.41
C MET A 144 -5.40 -26.61 -9.15
N GLN A 145 -4.10 -26.92 -9.14
CA GLN A 145 -3.21 -26.53 -8.02
C GLN A 145 -2.96 -25.03 -7.99
N ILE A 146 -2.73 -24.40 -9.14
CA ILE A 146 -2.60 -22.94 -9.24
C ILE A 146 -3.88 -22.25 -8.71
N LEU A 147 -5.06 -22.66 -9.19
CA LEU A 147 -6.32 -22.12 -8.70
C LEU A 147 -6.52 -22.34 -7.19
N SER A 148 -6.02 -23.46 -6.65
CA SER A 148 -6.11 -23.74 -5.21
C SER A 148 -5.18 -22.84 -4.40
N ILE A 149 -4.03 -22.47 -4.96
CA ILE A 149 -3.10 -21.48 -4.37
C ILE A 149 -3.77 -20.11 -4.35
N ASP A 150 -4.21 -19.62 -5.52
CA ASP A 150 -4.81 -18.28 -5.67
C ASP A 150 -6.00 -18.07 -4.72
N LEU A 151 -6.92 -19.04 -4.67
CA LEU A 151 -8.15 -18.92 -3.88
C LEU A 151 -7.96 -19.26 -2.40
N GLY A 152 -7.05 -20.19 -2.09
CA GLY A 152 -6.86 -20.70 -0.74
C GLY A 152 -5.73 -20.00 0.01
N THR A 153 -4.51 -20.11 -0.50
CA THR A 153 -3.32 -19.71 0.25
C THR A 153 -2.84 -18.30 -0.04
N ASP A 154 -3.29 -17.65 -1.14
CA ASP A 154 -2.96 -16.27 -1.44
C ASP A 154 -3.99 -15.28 -0.91
N LEU A 155 -5.27 -15.53 -1.18
CA LEU A 155 -6.33 -14.60 -0.84
C LEU A 155 -6.47 -14.38 0.68
N ILE A 156 -6.43 -15.46 1.48
CA ILE A 156 -6.65 -15.36 2.92
C ILE A 156 -5.54 -14.59 3.63
N PRO A 157 -4.24 -14.89 3.43
CA PRO A 157 -3.17 -14.10 4.02
C PRO A 157 -3.12 -12.66 3.51
N ALA A 158 -3.40 -12.43 2.22
CA ALA A 158 -3.47 -11.10 1.64
C ALA A 158 -4.53 -10.23 2.34
N LEU A 159 -5.72 -10.78 2.59
CA LEU A 159 -6.77 -10.09 3.36
C LEU A 159 -6.35 -9.87 4.82
N GLY A 160 -5.61 -10.80 5.41
CA GLY A 160 -5.06 -10.66 6.76
C GLY A 160 -4.09 -9.48 6.85
N LEU A 161 -3.15 -9.39 5.93
CA LEU A 161 -2.18 -8.28 5.85
C LEU A 161 -2.85 -6.92 5.61
N GLY A 162 -3.96 -6.90 4.86
CA GLY A 162 -4.73 -5.68 4.59
C GLY A 162 -5.60 -5.19 5.75
N LYS A 163 -5.63 -5.90 6.88
CA LYS A 163 -6.41 -5.56 8.08
C LYS A 163 -5.57 -5.48 9.34
N GLU A 164 -4.27 -5.34 9.21
CA GLU A 164 -3.40 -5.20 10.38
C GLU A 164 -3.62 -3.86 11.10
N VAL A 165 -3.43 -3.85 12.40
CA VAL A 165 -3.47 -2.61 13.17
C VAL A 165 -2.23 -1.79 12.86
N ALA A 166 -2.41 -0.47 12.64
CA ALA A 166 -1.30 0.44 12.40
C ALA A 166 -0.20 0.31 13.46
N GLU A 167 1.05 0.23 13.03
CA GLU A 167 2.21 0.14 13.93
C GLU A 167 2.23 1.29 14.94
N ALA A 168 2.66 1.04 16.16
CA ALA A 168 2.75 2.07 17.19
C ALA A 168 3.64 3.24 16.76
N SER A 169 4.72 2.97 16.02
CA SER A 169 5.70 3.93 15.53
C SER A 169 5.30 4.68 14.26
N VAL A 170 4.11 4.41 13.70
CA VAL A 170 3.69 5.00 12.42
C VAL A 170 3.64 6.53 12.44
N MET A 171 3.36 7.11 13.61
CA MET A 171 3.29 8.57 13.80
C MET A 171 4.66 9.21 14.07
N ASP A 172 5.67 8.44 14.46
CA ASP A 172 7.03 8.95 14.72
C ASP A 172 7.83 9.19 13.43
N ARG A 173 7.34 8.65 12.32
CA ARG A 173 7.97 8.78 11.00
C ARG A 173 7.57 10.10 10.34
N PRO A 174 8.50 10.74 9.58
CA PRO A 174 8.17 11.93 8.82
C PRO A 174 7.04 11.67 7.81
N PRO A 175 6.31 12.70 7.37
CA PRO A 175 5.35 12.58 6.29
C PRO A 175 6.01 12.02 5.02
N ARG A 176 5.26 11.21 4.28
CA ARG A 176 5.69 10.66 2.99
C ARG A 176 5.77 11.78 1.95
N SER A 177 6.77 11.69 1.05
CA SER A 177 6.85 12.60 -0.09
C SER A 177 5.66 12.39 -1.05
N LYS A 178 5.12 13.49 -1.61
CA LYS A 178 4.07 13.44 -2.65
C LYS A 178 4.50 12.66 -3.92
N GLN A 179 5.82 12.54 -4.14
CA GLN A 179 6.38 11.84 -5.30
C GLN A 179 6.62 10.35 -5.04
N GLU A 180 6.43 9.88 -3.80
CA GLU A 180 6.63 8.48 -3.47
C GLU A 180 5.47 7.63 -4.00
N HIS A 181 5.81 6.75 -4.94
CA HIS A 181 4.86 5.77 -5.48
C HIS A 181 4.67 4.58 -4.55
N LEU A 182 3.48 4.00 -4.56
CA LEU A 182 3.15 2.78 -3.82
C LEU A 182 4.08 1.62 -4.22
N ILE A 183 4.29 1.46 -5.53
CA ILE A 183 5.19 0.46 -6.10
C ILE A 183 6.55 1.12 -6.32
N THR A 184 7.49 0.85 -5.43
CA THR A 184 8.88 1.33 -5.53
C THR A 184 9.78 0.26 -6.16
N LYS A 185 10.92 0.69 -6.73
CA LYS A 185 11.94 -0.25 -7.24
C LYS A 185 12.40 -1.24 -6.17
N ASN A 186 12.56 -0.79 -4.92
CA ASN A 186 12.94 -1.65 -3.80
C ASN A 186 11.88 -2.71 -3.51
N LEU A 187 10.58 -2.36 -3.55
CA LEU A 187 9.48 -3.31 -3.36
C LEU A 187 9.51 -4.38 -4.45
N LEU A 188 9.68 -3.97 -5.72
CA LEU A 188 9.78 -4.92 -6.84
C LEU A 188 11.02 -5.82 -6.72
N LEU A 189 12.18 -5.26 -6.39
CA LEU A 189 13.39 -6.05 -6.17
C LEU A 189 13.19 -7.07 -5.05
N LYS A 190 12.65 -6.67 -3.89
CA LYS A 190 12.35 -7.60 -2.80
C LYS A 190 11.38 -8.70 -3.24
N ALA A 191 10.26 -8.32 -3.89
CA ALA A 191 9.25 -9.26 -4.33
C ALA A 191 9.81 -10.30 -5.31
N PHE A 192 10.49 -9.87 -6.36
CA PHE A 192 10.91 -10.75 -7.44
C PHE A 192 12.25 -11.44 -7.20
N THR A 193 13.24 -10.76 -6.59
CA THR A 193 14.57 -11.34 -6.42
C THR A 193 14.71 -12.09 -5.10
N TRP A 194 14.35 -11.46 -3.98
CA TRP A 194 14.56 -12.07 -2.67
C TRP A 194 13.52 -13.16 -2.38
N TYR A 195 12.24 -12.79 -2.38
CA TYR A 195 11.18 -13.75 -2.08
C TYR A 195 10.84 -14.64 -3.29
N GLY A 196 10.56 -14.03 -4.43
CA GLY A 196 10.06 -14.72 -5.60
C GLY A 196 11.06 -15.70 -6.20
N LEU A 197 12.32 -15.27 -6.45
CA LEU A 197 13.35 -16.14 -7.01
C LEU A 197 13.72 -17.28 -6.06
N LEU A 198 13.88 -17.00 -4.76
CA LEU A 198 14.20 -18.02 -3.77
C LEU A 198 13.09 -19.09 -3.72
N SER A 199 11.83 -18.66 -3.61
CA SER A 199 10.68 -19.56 -3.61
C SER A 199 10.61 -20.40 -4.89
N SER A 200 10.86 -19.76 -6.05
CA SER A 200 10.87 -20.46 -7.35
C SER A 200 11.95 -21.53 -7.43
N LEU A 201 13.16 -21.21 -6.95
CA LEU A 201 14.26 -22.19 -6.91
C LEU A 201 13.91 -23.39 -6.02
N LEU A 202 13.34 -23.13 -4.84
CA LEU A 202 12.91 -24.19 -3.93
C LEU A 202 11.80 -25.05 -4.54
N CYS A 203 10.83 -24.43 -5.23
CA CYS A 203 9.76 -25.15 -5.92
C CYS A 203 10.28 -26.06 -7.01
N VAL A 204 11.16 -25.54 -7.86
CA VAL A 204 11.81 -26.32 -8.93
C VAL A 204 12.66 -27.44 -8.34
N ALA A 205 13.43 -27.15 -7.30
CA ALA A 205 14.22 -28.16 -6.59
C ALA A 205 13.32 -29.26 -5.99
N GLY A 206 12.19 -28.89 -5.38
CA GLY A 206 11.21 -29.85 -4.85
C GLY A 206 10.63 -30.77 -5.93
N PHE A 207 10.32 -30.21 -7.11
CA PHE A 207 9.84 -31.00 -8.26
C PHE A 207 10.88 -32.02 -8.72
N PHE A 208 12.12 -31.60 -8.92
CA PHE A 208 13.20 -32.51 -9.34
C PHE A 208 13.55 -33.53 -8.26
N PHE A 209 13.53 -33.12 -6.98
CA PHE A 209 13.78 -34.02 -5.86
C PHE A 209 12.73 -35.14 -5.78
N ALA A 210 11.44 -34.83 -5.94
CA ALA A 210 10.38 -35.82 -5.95
C ALA A 210 10.52 -36.79 -7.14
N ASN A 211 10.87 -36.28 -8.32
CA ASN A 211 11.18 -37.13 -9.47
C ASN A 211 12.38 -38.06 -9.19
N ALA A 212 13.46 -37.55 -8.61
CA ALA A 212 14.66 -38.32 -8.30
C ALA A 212 14.41 -39.48 -7.32
N ILE A 213 13.60 -39.24 -6.27
CA ILE A 213 13.21 -40.28 -5.30
C ILE A 213 12.47 -41.42 -6.00
N ASN A 214 11.63 -41.11 -7.00
CA ASN A 214 10.86 -42.08 -7.76
C ASN A 214 11.67 -42.72 -8.91
N GLY A 215 12.99 -42.45 -8.99
CA GLY A 215 13.88 -43.02 -9.98
C GLY A 215 13.83 -42.32 -11.34
N HIS A 216 13.19 -41.18 -11.45
CA HIS A 216 13.15 -40.38 -12.66
C HIS A 216 14.24 -39.29 -12.64
N ALA A 217 15.15 -39.32 -13.60
CA ALA A 217 16.22 -38.31 -13.75
C ALA A 217 16.05 -37.56 -15.08
N PHE A 218 16.52 -36.30 -15.08
CA PHE A 218 16.55 -35.52 -16.32
C PHE A 218 17.37 -36.25 -17.40
N PRO A 219 16.89 -36.33 -18.66
CA PRO A 219 15.69 -35.66 -19.19
C PRO A 219 14.38 -36.51 -19.09
N ALA A 220 14.39 -37.68 -18.51
CA ALA A 220 13.26 -38.60 -18.42
C ALA A 220 12.44 -38.40 -17.14
N LEU A 221 11.89 -37.21 -16.97
CA LEU A 221 11.02 -36.88 -15.83
C LEU A 221 9.62 -37.48 -15.99
N ALA A 222 8.93 -37.76 -14.87
CA ALA A 222 7.56 -38.24 -14.90
C ALA A 222 6.60 -37.20 -15.50
N THR A 223 5.81 -37.58 -16.49
CA THR A 223 4.85 -36.72 -17.19
C THR A 223 3.40 -37.06 -16.88
N SER A 224 3.15 -38.22 -16.26
CA SER A 224 1.81 -38.71 -15.92
C SER A 224 1.86 -39.76 -14.80
N GLY A 225 0.70 -40.16 -14.32
CA GLY A 225 0.59 -41.24 -13.33
C GLY A 225 0.83 -40.76 -11.89
N PHE A 226 1.17 -41.72 -11.02
CA PHE A 226 1.34 -41.48 -9.58
C PHE A 226 2.56 -40.61 -9.28
N ASP A 227 3.70 -40.90 -9.91
CA ASP A 227 4.98 -40.21 -9.68
C ASP A 227 4.91 -38.74 -10.09
N TYR A 228 4.25 -38.45 -11.21
CA TYR A 228 3.99 -37.07 -11.65
C TYR A 228 3.09 -36.33 -10.64
N ARG A 229 2.02 -36.96 -10.14
CA ARG A 229 1.16 -36.37 -9.12
C ARG A 229 1.93 -36.09 -7.82
N GLN A 230 2.82 -36.99 -7.44
CA GLN A 230 3.66 -36.81 -6.27
C GLN A 230 4.63 -35.61 -6.46
N ALA A 231 5.25 -35.51 -7.64
CA ALA A 231 6.14 -34.38 -7.94
C ALA A 231 5.42 -33.03 -7.94
N THR A 232 4.24 -32.94 -8.57
CA THR A 232 3.44 -31.71 -8.56
C THR A 232 2.89 -31.38 -7.16
N THR A 233 2.55 -32.37 -6.34
CA THR A 233 2.12 -32.19 -4.95
C THR A 233 3.28 -31.69 -4.09
N MET A 234 4.51 -32.17 -4.29
CA MET A 234 5.69 -31.66 -3.61
C MET A 234 5.91 -30.19 -3.94
N THR A 235 5.80 -29.81 -5.22
CA THR A 235 5.91 -28.41 -5.64
C THR A 235 4.86 -27.54 -4.94
N LEU A 236 3.60 -27.98 -4.92
CA LEU A 236 2.51 -27.29 -4.22
C LEU A 236 2.83 -27.11 -2.73
N ALA A 237 3.27 -28.17 -2.05
CA ALA A 237 3.62 -28.10 -0.64
C ALA A 237 4.75 -27.09 -0.37
N VAL A 238 5.79 -27.10 -1.20
CA VAL A 238 6.90 -26.13 -1.09
C VAL A 238 6.40 -24.71 -1.28
N ILE A 239 5.52 -24.44 -2.25
CA ILE A 239 4.93 -23.12 -2.43
C ILE A 239 4.20 -22.67 -1.17
N ILE A 240 3.33 -23.51 -0.62
CA ILE A 240 2.55 -23.18 0.58
C ILE A 240 3.49 -22.85 1.76
N PHE A 241 4.53 -23.65 1.98
CA PHE A 241 5.50 -23.34 3.04
C PHE A 241 6.26 -22.04 2.80
N CYS A 242 6.65 -21.75 1.56
CA CYS A 242 7.29 -20.48 1.20
C CYS A 242 6.35 -19.29 1.41
N GLN A 243 5.06 -19.42 1.09
CA GLN A 243 4.04 -18.39 1.30
C GLN A 243 3.85 -18.12 2.79
N ILE A 244 3.75 -19.16 3.62
CA ILE A 244 3.65 -19.00 5.08
C ILE A 244 4.87 -18.26 5.63
N ALA A 245 6.07 -18.66 5.22
CA ALA A 245 7.30 -17.98 5.63
C ALA A 245 7.34 -16.53 5.17
N ALA A 246 6.91 -16.26 3.93
CA ALA A 246 6.86 -14.91 3.37
C ALA A 246 5.86 -14.01 4.14
N VAL A 247 4.66 -14.50 4.44
CA VAL A 247 3.66 -13.75 5.24
C VAL A 247 4.22 -13.37 6.60
N LEU A 248 4.85 -14.31 7.32
CA LEU A 248 5.43 -14.04 8.62
C LEU A 248 6.54 -12.99 8.55
N ASN A 249 7.42 -13.08 7.54
CA ASN A 249 8.49 -12.10 7.35
C ASN A 249 7.95 -10.72 6.96
N ILE A 250 7.00 -10.65 6.03
CA ILE A 250 6.40 -9.39 5.55
C ILE A 250 5.63 -8.70 6.67
N ARG A 251 4.94 -9.46 7.52
CA ARG A 251 4.22 -8.92 8.66
C ARG A 251 5.12 -8.16 9.63
N TYR A 252 6.30 -8.70 9.90
CA TYR A 252 7.27 -8.14 10.86
C TYR A 252 8.33 -7.25 10.21
N GLU A 253 8.22 -6.98 8.90
CA GLU A 253 9.15 -6.11 8.20
C GLU A 253 8.92 -4.66 8.64
N THR A 254 9.68 -4.24 9.64
CA THR A 254 9.80 -2.82 10.01
C THR A 254 10.63 -2.12 8.95
N GLN A 255 10.05 -1.10 8.35
CA GLN A 255 10.77 -0.24 7.40
C GLN A 255 11.74 0.70 8.10
#